data_878490597b5006b3dfd555b13e57ad71
#
_entry.id   878490597b5006b3dfd555b13e57ad71
#
_cell.length_a   1.000
_cell.length_b   1.000
_cell.length_c   1.000
_cell.angle_alpha   90.00
_cell.angle_beta   90.00
_cell.angle_gamma   90.00
#
_symmetry.space_group_name_H-M   'P 1'
#
loop_
_entity.id
_entity.type
_entity.pdbx_description
1 polymer ?
#
loop_
_entity_poly.entity_id
_entity_poly.type
_entity_poly.pdbx_seq_one_letter_code
_entity_poly.pdbx_strand_id
1 'polypeptide(L)'
;MKDPVRDYLGGRGCGEHVVEGGLEGLVESWEKTVRQVEDGYSLTLDDYLNDLDARQLIAEALPLTGDQQRAAINDRLDRADEKMRSLTEPTEACLWGEEVAEEEGWTAEENWWYFARPIKADAEFLAEIGGWGVGNGK
;
A
#
# COMPACT_ATOMS: atom_id res chain seq x y z
N MET A 1 28.05 2.75 8.62
CA MET A 1 27.20 1.72 9.20
C MET A 1 26.13 1.26 8.21
N LYS A 2 25.90 0.00 8.13
CA LYS A 2 24.92 -0.53 7.20
C LYS A 2 23.50 -0.29 7.68
N ASP A 3 22.63 0.06 6.77
CA ASP A 3 21.22 0.22 7.05
C ASP A 3 20.48 -0.90 6.30
N PRO A 4 20.02 -1.95 6.98
CA PRO A 4 19.38 -3.09 6.30
C PRO A 4 18.15 -2.69 5.48
N VAL A 5 17.38 -1.70 5.94
CA VAL A 5 16.20 -1.24 5.20
C VAL A 5 16.60 -0.58 3.90
N ARG A 6 17.58 0.33 3.96
CA ARG A 6 18.04 1.01 2.74
C ARG A 6 18.69 0.04 1.77
N ASP A 7 19.46 -0.91 2.27
CA ASP A 7 20.06 -1.95 1.44
C ASP A 7 18.98 -2.78 0.76
N TYR A 8 17.94 -3.13 1.49
CA TYR A 8 16.83 -3.89 0.94
C TYR A 8 16.10 -3.10 -0.16
N LEU A 9 15.82 -1.82 0.10
CA LEU A 9 15.12 -0.98 -0.88
C LEU A 9 15.93 -0.79 -2.14
N GLY A 10 17.24 -0.62 -2.01
CA GLY A 10 18.13 -0.53 -3.15
C GLY A 10 18.13 -1.80 -3.98
N GLY A 11 18.13 -2.96 -3.30
CA GLY A 11 18.07 -4.26 -3.96
C GLY A 11 16.76 -4.53 -4.66
N ARG A 12 15.67 -3.88 -4.18
CA ARG A 12 14.36 -4.00 -4.83
C ARG A 12 14.23 -3.09 -6.04
N GLY A 13 15.24 -2.29 -6.32
CA GLY A 13 15.19 -1.38 -7.47
C GLY A 13 14.45 -0.08 -7.21
N CYS A 14 14.27 0.28 -5.95
CA CYS A 14 13.62 1.55 -5.60
C CYS A 14 14.48 2.74 -6.01
N GLY A 15 13.83 3.86 -6.32
CA GLY A 15 14.53 5.07 -6.65
C GLY A 15 15.33 5.61 -5.47
N GLU A 16 16.37 6.39 -5.78
CA GLU A 16 17.28 6.93 -4.80
C GLU A 16 16.55 7.66 -3.67
N HIS A 17 15.55 8.44 -4.00
CA HIS A 17 14.81 9.19 -3.02
C HIS A 17 14.00 8.29 -2.06
N VAL A 18 13.51 7.15 -2.54
CA VAL A 18 12.83 6.16 -1.69
C VAL A 18 13.83 5.51 -0.75
N VAL A 19 15.00 5.14 -1.28
CA VAL A 19 16.06 4.51 -0.49
C VAL A 19 16.52 5.46 0.62
N GLU A 20 16.72 6.72 0.30
CA GLU A 20 17.14 7.71 1.28
C GLU A 20 16.11 7.94 2.38
N GLY A 21 14.82 7.95 2.03
CA GLY A 21 13.77 8.13 3.01
C GLY A 21 13.64 6.95 3.96
N GLY A 22 14.00 5.76 3.49
CA GLY A 22 13.96 4.56 4.30
C GLY A 22 12.55 4.23 4.76
N LEU A 23 12.45 3.48 5.85
CA LEU A 23 11.16 3.06 6.38
C LEU A 23 10.30 4.24 6.82
N GLU A 24 10.91 5.24 7.43
CA GLU A 24 10.22 6.45 7.87
C GLU A 24 9.52 7.13 6.70
N GLY A 25 10.25 7.30 5.59
CA GLY A 25 9.70 7.91 4.38
C GLY A 25 8.55 7.11 3.79
N LEU A 26 8.65 5.78 3.83
CA LEU A 26 7.58 4.92 3.34
C LEU A 26 6.31 5.06 4.20
N VAL A 27 6.48 5.12 5.52
CA VAL A 27 5.34 5.29 6.42
C VAL A 27 4.68 6.65 6.20
N GLU A 28 5.47 7.70 6.02
CA GLU A 28 4.93 9.03 5.71
C GLU A 28 4.14 9.01 4.41
N SER A 29 4.66 8.32 3.40
CA SER A 29 3.95 8.19 2.12
C SER A 29 2.62 7.47 2.31
N TRP A 30 2.61 6.40 3.09
CA TRP A 30 1.39 5.65 3.36
C TRP A 30 0.37 6.51 4.12
N GLU A 31 0.82 7.26 5.12
CA GLU A 31 -0.04 8.17 5.86
C GLU A 31 -0.65 9.24 4.95
N LYS A 32 0.13 9.73 4.00
CA LYS A 32 -0.35 10.68 3.01
C LYS A 32 -1.44 10.06 2.13
N THR A 33 -1.22 8.82 1.69
CA THR A 33 -2.21 8.10 0.89
C THR A 33 -3.53 7.96 1.66
N VAL A 34 -3.45 7.60 2.94
CA VAL A 34 -4.64 7.48 3.77
C VAL A 34 -5.41 8.81 3.82
N ARG A 35 -4.71 9.91 3.97
CA ARG A 35 -5.35 11.23 3.98
C ARG A 35 -6.01 11.55 2.64
N GLN A 36 -5.36 11.17 1.53
CA GLN A 36 -5.93 11.36 0.19
C GLN A 36 -7.21 10.55 0.01
N VAL A 37 -7.22 9.32 0.52
CA VAL A 37 -8.41 8.47 0.44
C VAL A 37 -9.53 9.04 1.33
N GLU A 38 -9.19 9.59 2.47
CA GLU A 38 -10.16 10.21 3.36
C GLU A 38 -10.83 11.42 2.69
N ASP A 39 -10.07 12.21 1.96
CA ASP A 39 -10.59 13.39 1.27
C ASP A 39 -11.33 13.03 -0.02
N GLY A 40 -11.19 11.83 -0.49
CA GLY A 40 -11.73 11.40 -1.79
C GLY A 40 -10.60 11.29 -2.79
N TYR A 41 -10.21 10.06 -3.12
CA TYR A 41 -9.05 9.84 -3.98
C TYR A 41 -9.30 10.40 -5.37
N SER A 42 -8.46 11.31 -5.82
CA SER A 42 -8.66 12.03 -7.08
C SER A 42 -7.55 11.78 -8.12
N LEU A 43 -6.66 10.86 -7.84
CA LEU A 43 -5.60 10.49 -8.79
C LEU A 43 -6.05 9.24 -9.57
N THR A 44 -5.17 8.74 -10.43
CA THR A 44 -5.52 7.60 -11.29
C THR A 44 -5.36 6.27 -10.55
N LEU A 45 -5.89 5.21 -11.15
CA LEU A 45 -5.68 3.86 -10.61
C LEU A 45 -4.19 3.51 -10.57
N ASP A 46 -3.43 3.89 -11.60
CA ASP A 46 -1.98 3.67 -11.61
C ASP A 46 -1.30 4.33 -10.42
N ASP A 47 -1.70 5.55 -10.11
CA ASP A 47 -1.16 6.27 -8.95
C ASP A 47 -1.51 5.55 -7.66
N TYR A 48 -2.74 5.05 -7.57
CA TYR A 48 -3.20 4.33 -6.38
C TYR A 48 -2.39 3.03 -6.18
N LEU A 49 -2.17 2.29 -7.26
CA LEU A 49 -1.39 1.06 -7.20
C LEU A 49 0.04 1.32 -6.74
N ASN A 50 0.65 2.40 -7.23
CA ASN A 50 1.98 2.80 -6.78
C ASN A 50 1.99 3.19 -5.31
N ASP A 51 0.93 3.85 -4.85
CA ASP A 51 0.82 4.22 -3.44
C ASP A 51 0.70 2.97 -2.55
N LEU A 52 -0.01 1.95 -3.02
CA LEU A 52 -0.13 0.69 -2.30
C LEU A 52 1.20 -0.05 -2.23
N ASP A 53 2.04 0.09 -3.26
CA ASP A 53 3.36 -0.53 -3.25
C ASP A 53 4.23 -0.02 -2.10
N ALA A 54 4.05 1.23 -1.70
CA ALA A 54 4.76 1.76 -0.52
C ALA A 54 4.37 0.96 0.73
N ARG A 55 3.09 0.63 0.87
CA ARG A 55 2.64 -0.19 2.00
C ARG A 55 3.25 -1.59 1.97
N GLN A 56 3.35 -2.15 0.76
CA GLN A 56 3.97 -3.47 0.59
C GLN A 56 5.44 -3.44 0.98
N LEU A 57 6.17 -2.40 0.58
CA LEU A 57 7.57 -2.25 0.94
C LEU A 57 7.74 -2.11 2.46
N ILE A 58 6.81 -1.44 3.13
CA ILE A 58 6.82 -1.35 4.59
C ILE A 58 6.72 -2.76 5.19
N ALA A 59 5.80 -3.58 4.71
CA ALA A 59 5.62 -4.93 5.21
C ALA A 59 6.88 -5.77 5.04
N GLU A 60 7.55 -5.61 3.90
CA GLU A 60 8.77 -6.36 3.60
C GLU A 60 9.96 -5.87 4.41
N ALA A 61 10.06 -4.58 4.64
CA ALA A 61 11.20 -3.98 5.31
C ALA A 61 11.11 -4.01 6.84
N LEU A 62 9.90 -4.05 7.37
CA LEU A 62 9.67 -3.96 8.80
C LEU A 62 10.45 -5.00 9.62
N PRO A 63 10.50 -6.28 9.20
CA PRO A 63 11.29 -7.27 9.94
C PRO A 63 12.80 -7.00 9.98
N LEU A 64 13.28 -6.12 9.10
CA LEU A 64 14.70 -5.77 9.04
C LEU A 64 15.07 -4.64 10.00
N THR A 65 14.08 -4.08 10.67
CA THR A 65 14.23 -2.92 11.53
C THR A 65 14.52 -3.35 12.96
N GLY A 66 15.29 -2.57 13.71
CA GLY A 66 15.55 -2.86 15.13
C GLY A 66 14.28 -2.77 15.95
N ASP A 67 14.26 -3.46 17.11
CA ASP A 67 13.05 -3.61 17.92
C ASP A 67 12.41 -2.29 18.35
N GLN A 68 13.20 -1.32 18.75
CA GLN A 68 12.68 -0.03 19.20
C GLN A 68 12.02 0.73 18.06
N GLN A 69 12.68 0.79 16.92
CA GLN A 69 12.17 1.48 15.76
C GLN A 69 10.92 0.76 15.24
N ARG A 70 10.95 -0.57 15.23
CA ARG A 70 9.81 -1.37 14.77
C ARG A 70 8.57 -1.12 15.63
N ALA A 71 8.73 -1.02 16.94
CA ALA A 71 7.61 -0.75 17.84
C ALA A 71 6.99 0.61 17.57
N ALA A 72 7.83 1.64 17.39
CA ALA A 72 7.34 2.99 17.09
C ALA A 72 6.64 3.05 15.73
N ILE A 73 7.20 2.39 14.74
CA ILE A 73 6.62 2.33 13.40
C ILE A 73 5.30 1.57 13.42
N ASN A 74 5.24 0.43 14.12
CA ASN A 74 4.02 -0.36 14.21
C ASN A 74 2.86 0.45 14.79
N ASP A 75 3.12 1.27 15.79
CA ASP A 75 2.09 2.11 16.38
C ASP A 75 1.50 3.08 15.36
N ARG A 76 2.36 3.75 14.59
CA ARG A 76 1.91 4.66 13.52
C ARG A 76 1.20 3.90 12.42
N LEU A 77 1.76 2.77 12.03
CA LEU A 77 1.23 1.96 10.95
C LEU A 77 -0.14 1.40 11.32
N ASP A 78 -0.31 0.92 12.55
CA ASP A 78 -1.60 0.40 13.00
C ASP A 78 -2.69 1.46 12.93
N ARG A 79 -2.39 2.69 13.29
CA ARG A 79 -3.35 3.79 13.20
C ARG A 79 -3.70 4.11 11.75
N ALA A 80 -2.69 4.16 10.89
CA ALA A 80 -2.91 4.44 9.48
C ALA A 80 -3.71 3.31 8.82
N ASP A 81 -3.37 2.07 9.13
CA ASP A 81 -4.06 0.90 8.57
C ASP A 81 -5.51 0.84 9.03
N GLU A 82 -5.76 1.10 10.32
CA GLU A 82 -7.12 1.10 10.85
C GLU A 82 -7.96 2.15 10.15
N LYS A 83 -7.40 3.34 9.98
CA LYS A 83 -8.07 4.42 9.27
C LYS A 83 -8.35 4.01 7.83
N MET A 84 -7.34 3.47 7.13
CA MET A 84 -7.48 3.05 5.75
C MET A 84 -8.56 1.97 5.58
N ARG A 85 -8.61 1.00 6.50
CA ARG A 85 -9.65 -0.03 6.45
C ARG A 85 -11.05 0.58 6.58
N SER A 86 -11.19 1.63 7.37
CA SER A 86 -12.48 2.30 7.52
C SER A 86 -12.89 3.10 6.29
N LEU A 87 -11.93 3.42 5.43
CA LEU A 87 -12.15 4.24 4.24
C LEU A 87 -12.25 3.42 2.95
N THR A 88 -12.09 2.11 3.05
CA THR A 88 -12.08 1.23 1.88
C THR A 88 -13.07 0.09 2.05
N GLU A 89 -13.38 -0.57 0.94
CA GLU A 89 -14.19 -1.78 0.99
C GLU A 89 -13.45 -2.89 0.25
N PRO A 90 -13.63 -4.16 0.65
CA PRO A 90 -12.88 -5.26 0.04
C PRO A 90 -13.27 -5.50 -1.41
N THR A 91 -12.30 -5.97 -2.18
CA THR A 91 -12.52 -6.38 -3.56
C THR A 91 -12.33 -7.89 -3.64
N GLU A 92 -12.97 -8.52 -4.63
CA GLU A 92 -12.82 -9.96 -4.82
C GLU A 92 -11.45 -10.32 -5.37
N ALA A 93 -10.92 -9.49 -6.23
CA ALA A 93 -9.63 -9.73 -6.87
C ALA A 93 -8.61 -8.69 -6.45
N CYS A 94 -7.35 -9.07 -6.56
CA CYS A 94 -6.23 -8.16 -6.33
C CYS A 94 -6.29 -7.00 -7.33
N LEU A 95 -6.05 -5.79 -6.87
CA LEU A 95 -6.09 -4.61 -7.74
C LEU A 95 -5.02 -4.64 -8.83
N TRP A 96 -3.87 -5.29 -8.58
CA TRP A 96 -2.85 -5.51 -9.60
C TRP A 96 -3.21 -6.65 -10.56
N GLY A 97 -4.26 -7.42 -10.26
CA GLY A 97 -4.67 -8.57 -11.07
C GLY A 97 -4.33 -9.89 -10.38
N GLU A 98 -5.08 -10.93 -10.72
CA GLU A 98 -4.90 -12.23 -10.10
C GLU A 98 -3.57 -12.89 -10.46
N GLU A 99 -3.09 -12.67 -11.68
CA GLU A 99 -1.81 -13.21 -12.10
C GLU A 99 -0.67 -12.66 -11.25
N VAL A 100 -0.66 -11.35 -11.01
CA VAL A 100 0.37 -10.73 -10.19
C VAL A 100 0.26 -11.25 -8.75
N ALA A 101 -0.96 -11.37 -8.23
CA ALA A 101 -1.15 -11.89 -6.88
C ALA A 101 -0.59 -13.30 -6.73
N GLU A 102 -0.79 -14.15 -7.73
CA GLU A 102 -0.26 -15.51 -7.71
C GLU A 102 1.26 -15.53 -7.77
N GLU A 103 1.82 -14.73 -8.65
CA GLU A 103 3.28 -14.64 -8.81
C GLU A 103 3.96 -14.14 -7.55
N GLU A 104 3.36 -13.16 -6.89
CA GLU A 104 3.95 -12.57 -5.70
C GLU A 104 3.55 -13.26 -4.39
N GLY A 105 2.56 -14.12 -4.44
CA GLY A 105 2.07 -14.80 -3.24
C GLY A 105 1.21 -13.90 -2.36
N TRP A 106 0.57 -12.89 -2.94
CA TRP A 106 -0.27 -11.97 -2.19
C TRP A 106 -1.66 -12.55 -1.91
N THR A 107 -2.14 -12.35 -0.69
CA THR A 107 -3.47 -12.81 -0.28
C THR A 107 -4.26 -11.65 0.34
N ALA A 108 -5.58 -11.77 0.32
CA ALA A 108 -6.44 -10.75 0.92
C ALA A 108 -6.22 -10.61 2.42
N GLU A 109 -5.74 -11.65 3.08
CA GLU A 109 -5.49 -11.61 4.52
C GLU A 109 -4.18 -10.92 4.87
N GLU A 110 -3.12 -11.26 4.15
CA GLU A 110 -1.79 -10.73 4.44
C GLU A 110 -1.48 -9.42 3.74
N ASN A 111 -2.05 -9.25 2.54
CA ASN A 111 -1.77 -8.07 1.71
C ASN A 111 -3.07 -7.33 1.40
N TRP A 112 -3.88 -7.10 2.43
CA TRP A 112 -5.24 -6.59 2.28
C TRP A 112 -5.33 -5.28 1.50
N TRP A 113 -4.28 -4.45 1.54
CA TRP A 113 -4.27 -3.16 0.82
C TRP A 113 -4.41 -3.34 -0.69
N TYR A 114 -4.02 -4.49 -1.23
CA TYR A 114 -4.19 -4.78 -2.64
C TYR A 114 -5.57 -5.36 -2.97
N PHE A 115 -6.37 -5.65 -1.95
CA PHE A 115 -7.69 -6.26 -2.11
C PHE A 115 -8.78 -5.37 -1.53
N ALA A 116 -8.56 -4.07 -1.55
CA ALA A 116 -9.53 -3.09 -1.04
C ALA A 116 -9.48 -1.85 -1.93
N ARG A 117 -10.62 -1.21 -2.09
CA ARG A 117 -10.72 0.00 -2.91
C ARG A 117 -11.29 1.15 -2.09
N PRO A 118 -10.93 2.41 -2.42
CA PRO A 118 -11.51 3.55 -1.72
C PRO A 118 -13.01 3.61 -1.93
N ILE A 119 -13.75 3.90 -0.88
CA ILE A 119 -15.20 4.11 -0.98
C ILE A 119 -15.45 5.47 -1.62
N LYS A 120 -14.63 6.46 -1.25
CA LYS A 120 -14.79 7.82 -1.72
C LYS A 120 -13.70 8.15 -2.72
N ALA A 121 -14.05 8.29 -3.97
CA ALA A 121 -13.10 8.59 -5.05
C ALA A 121 -13.84 9.14 -6.25
N ASP A 122 -13.08 9.66 -7.21
CA ASP A 122 -13.65 10.19 -8.44
C ASP A 122 -14.34 9.10 -9.25
N ALA A 123 -15.37 9.47 -10.01
CA ALA A 123 -16.11 8.52 -10.83
C ALA A 123 -15.23 7.75 -11.81
N GLU A 124 -14.26 8.43 -12.41
CA GLU A 124 -13.34 7.77 -13.33
C GLU A 124 -12.51 6.71 -12.65
N PHE A 125 -12.01 7.01 -11.46
CA PHE A 125 -11.23 6.06 -10.66
C PHE A 125 -12.08 4.83 -10.31
N LEU A 126 -13.30 5.06 -9.84
CA LEU A 126 -14.19 3.96 -9.45
C LEU A 126 -14.56 3.09 -10.66
N ALA A 127 -14.72 3.71 -11.83
CA ALA A 127 -15.01 2.98 -13.06
C ALA A 127 -13.82 2.08 -13.46
N GLU A 128 -12.60 2.57 -13.30
CA GLU A 128 -11.41 1.78 -13.59
C GLU A 128 -11.33 0.56 -12.68
N ILE A 129 -11.55 0.76 -11.39
CA ILE A 129 -11.52 -0.35 -10.43
C ILE A 129 -12.65 -1.34 -10.70
N GLY A 130 -13.82 -0.83 -11.08
CA GLY A 130 -14.95 -1.69 -11.42
C GLY A 130 -14.63 -2.70 -12.50
N GLY A 131 -13.74 -2.35 -13.41
CA GLY A 131 -13.30 -3.24 -14.47
C GLY A 131 -12.41 -4.39 -13.96
N TRP A 132 -11.99 -4.35 -12.70
CA TRP A 132 -11.13 -5.38 -12.14
C TRP A 132 -11.91 -6.45 -11.39
N GLY A 133 -13.17 -6.58 -11.70
CA GLY A 133 -13.92 -7.70 -11.19
C GLY A 133 -14.71 -7.50 -9.93
N VAL A 134 -14.69 -6.33 -9.42
CA VAL A 134 -15.43 -6.12 -8.24
C VAL A 134 -16.87 -6.03 -8.52
N GLY A 135 -17.59 -6.92 -8.11
CA GLY A 135 -18.98 -6.93 -8.37
C GLY A 135 -19.35 -6.72 -9.70
N ASN A 136 -18.53 -6.79 -10.56
CA ASN A 136 -18.83 -6.51 -11.78
C ASN A 136 -19.55 -7.41 -12.40
N GLY A 137 -19.89 -7.90 -11.82
CA GLY A 137 -20.68 -8.71 -12.37
C GLY A 137 -21.77 -8.13 -12.91
N LYS A 138 -21.54 -7.56 -12.68
CA LYS A 138 -22.23 -7.24 -13.06
C LYS A 138 -22.49 -7.09 -13.46
#